data_78ba957937bda7272b96c914988c087a
#
_entry.id   78ba957937bda7272b96c914988c087a
#
_cell.length_a   1.000
_cell.length_b   1.000
_cell.length_c   1.000
_cell.angle_alpha   90.00
_cell.angle_beta   90.00
_cell.angle_gamma   90.00
#
_symmetry.space_group_name_H-M   'P 1'
#
loop_
_entity.id
_entity.type
_entity.pdbx_description
1 polymer ?
#
loop_
_entity_poly.entity_id
_entity_poly.type
_entity_poly.pdbx_seq_one_letter_code
_entity_poly.pdbx_strand_id
1 'polypeptide(L)'
;AVAEDPALDHRPRTELPTFVETMRSAVKELREKGVQPVMMTLPPIDAARYLRFICRGGLSRERIMQWLGEEQMIYRHQEMYSDAGARLAFEEGVPLIGVRENFLGDHHFSDLLAADGIHLTMAGYRRLFDTLADWLRHNL
;
A
#
# COMPACT_ATOMS: atom_id res chain seq x y z
N ALA A 1 -0.19 -21.54 -1.56
CA ALA A 1 -1.38 -21.27 -2.39
C ALA A 1 -0.99 -21.00 -3.84
N VAL A 2 -0.69 -19.74 -4.29
CA VAL A 2 -0.39 -19.45 -5.73
C VAL A 2 0.73 -20.33 -6.31
N ALA A 3 1.84 -20.50 -5.61
CA ALA A 3 2.96 -21.30 -6.06
C ALA A 3 2.67 -22.82 -6.06
N GLU A 4 1.64 -23.27 -5.37
CA GLU A 4 1.22 -24.68 -5.32
C GLU A 4 0.26 -24.99 -6.47
N ASP A 5 -0.67 -24.10 -6.76
CA ASP A 5 -1.60 -24.24 -7.87
C ASP A 5 -1.89 -22.88 -8.54
N PRO A 6 -1.10 -22.49 -9.54
CA PRO A 6 -1.27 -21.21 -10.23
C PRO A 6 -2.49 -21.15 -11.17
N ALA A 7 -3.17 -22.27 -11.41
CA ALA A 7 -4.36 -22.33 -12.26
C ALA A 7 -5.65 -21.97 -11.50
N LEU A 8 -5.62 -21.99 -10.18
CA LEU A 8 -6.77 -21.60 -9.36
C LEU A 8 -7.00 -20.09 -9.40
N ASP A 9 -8.24 -19.69 -9.20
CA ASP A 9 -8.62 -18.29 -8.96
C ASP A 9 -8.19 -17.89 -7.54
N HIS A 10 -7.04 -17.22 -7.46
CA HIS A 10 -6.50 -16.72 -6.20
C HIS A 10 -7.00 -15.29 -5.96
N ARG A 11 -7.76 -15.13 -4.89
CA ARG A 11 -8.26 -13.82 -4.48
C ARG A 11 -7.41 -13.24 -3.36
N PRO A 12 -7.31 -11.90 -3.27
CA PRO A 12 -6.68 -11.27 -2.13
C PRO A 12 -7.44 -11.62 -0.85
N ARG A 13 -6.73 -11.71 0.28
CA ARG A 13 -7.34 -12.00 1.59
C ARG A 13 -8.45 -11.01 1.96
N THR A 14 -8.28 -9.76 1.56
CA THR A 14 -9.28 -8.71 1.68
C THR A 14 -9.52 -8.16 0.28
N GLU A 15 -10.67 -8.44 -0.30
CA GLU A 15 -11.05 -7.93 -1.62
C GLU A 15 -11.26 -6.41 -1.58
N LEU A 16 -11.01 -5.74 -2.71
CA LEU A 16 -11.05 -4.28 -2.79
C LEU A 16 -12.39 -3.67 -2.33
N PRO A 17 -13.57 -4.20 -2.71
CA PRO A 17 -14.85 -3.69 -2.20
C PRO A 17 -14.96 -3.81 -0.68
N THR A 18 -14.53 -4.94 -0.11
CA THR A 18 -14.52 -5.17 1.34
C THR A 18 -13.58 -4.20 2.05
N PHE A 19 -12.40 -3.93 1.47
CA PHE A 19 -11.47 -2.93 1.99
C PHE A 19 -12.12 -1.55 2.07
N VAL A 20 -12.73 -1.09 0.97
CA VAL A 20 -13.39 0.22 0.90
C VAL A 20 -14.50 0.33 1.94
N GLU A 21 -15.38 -0.68 2.05
CA GLU A 21 -16.49 -0.66 2.99
C GLU A 21 -16.03 -0.70 4.45
N THR A 22 -14.98 -1.47 4.74
CA THR A 22 -14.38 -1.51 6.08
C THR A 22 -13.79 -0.15 6.47
N MET A 23 -13.08 0.50 5.55
CA MET A 23 -12.53 1.83 5.79
C MET A 23 -13.62 2.88 5.96
N ARG A 24 -14.69 2.82 5.15
CA ARG A 24 -15.87 3.70 5.28
C ARG A 24 -16.52 3.56 6.65
N SER A 25 -16.72 2.33 7.08
CA SER A 25 -17.30 2.02 8.40
C SER A 25 -16.40 2.55 9.53
N ALA A 26 -15.08 2.40 9.41
CA ALA A 26 -14.13 2.93 10.39
C ALA A 26 -14.17 4.46 10.49
N VAL A 27 -14.25 5.15 9.34
CA VAL A 27 -14.40 6.63 9.32
C VAL A 27 -15.66 7.05 10.05
N LYS A 28 -16.78 6.39 9.77
CA LYS A 28 -18.07 6.68 10.41
C LYS A 28 -17.99 6.46 11.92
N GLU A 29 -17.47 5.32 12.36
CA GLU A 29 -17.35 4.97 13.79
C GLU A 29 -16.46 5.97 14.55
N LEU A 30 -15.35 6.39 13.95
CA LEU A 30 -14.49 7.42 14.55
C LEU A 30 -15.21 8.75 14.73
N ARG A 31 -15.96 9.20 13.73
CA ARG A 31 -16.73 10.44 13.80
C ARG A 31 -17.84 10.36 14.84
N GLU A 32 -18.52 9.24 14.97
CA GLU A 32 -19.55 9.03 16.01
C GLU A 32 -18.96 9.12 17.43
N LYS A 33 -17.68 8.80 17.58
CA LYS A 33 -16.92 8.95 18.84
C LYS A 33 -16.28 10.35 19.02
N GLY A 34 -16.55 11.28 18.11
CA GLY A 34 -15.97 12.62 18.15
C GLY A 34 -14.51 12.71 17.72
N VAL A 35 -13.98 11.65 17.08
CA VAL A 35 -12.60 11.62 16.55
C VAL A 35 -12.60 12.12 15.12
N GLN A 36 -11.65 12.99 14.78
CA GLN A 36 -11.42 13.47 13.43
C GLN A 36 -10.44 12.51 12.69
N PRO A 37 -10.92 11.67 11.77
CA PRO A 37 -10.03 10.80 11.01
C PRO A 37 -9.23 11.59 9.98
N VAL A 38 -7.98 11.18 9.77
CA VAL A 38 -7.12 11.64 8.68
C VAL A 38 -6.61 10.38 7.97
N MET A 39 -6.68 10.35 6.66
CA MET A 39 -6.16 9.24 5.85
C MET A 39 -4.83 9.62 5.20
N MET A 40 -4.10 8.64 4.74
CA MET A 40 -2.89 8.86 3.95
C MET A 40 -2.85 7.90 2.76
N THR A 41 -2.19 8.31 1.68
CA THR A 41 -1.86 7.41 0.58
C THR A 41 -0.80 6.41 1.02
N LEU A 42 -0.82 5.20 0.45
CA LEU A 42 0.14 4.16 0.81
C LEU A 42 1.53 4.47 0.21
N PRO A 43 2.62 4.31 0.96
CA PRO A 43 3.95 4.33 0.36
C PRO A 43 4.03 3.33 -0.80
N PRO A 44 4.71 3.67 -1.90
CA PRO A 44 4.88 2.74 -3.02
C PRO A 44 5.76 1.55 -2.62
N ILE A 45 5.70 0.46 -3.38
CA ILE A 45 6.47 -0.77 -3.17
C ILE A 45 7.38 -1.07 -4.35
N ASP A 46 8.39 -1.92 -4.14
CA ASP A 46 9.24 -2.47 -5.20
C ASP A 46 8.80 -3.91 -5.51
N ALA A 47 8.00 -4.06 -6.56
CA ALA A 47 7.43 -5.36 -6.95
C ALA A 47 8.52 -6.40 -7.27
N ALA A 48 9.60 -5.99 -7.95
CA ALA A 48 10.70 -6.87 -8.31
C ALA A 48 11.45 -7.39 -7.07
N ARG A 49 11.71 -6.49 -6.12
CA ARG A 49 12.34 -6.85 -4.84
C ARG A 49 11.45 -7.76 -4.02
N TYR A 50 10.16 -7.46 -3.94
CA TYR A 50 9.20 -8.29 -3.23
C TYR A 50 9.10 -9.70 -3.83
N LEU A 51 8.97 -9.83 -5.14
CA LEU A 51 8.91 -11.13 -5.80
C LEU A 51 10.20 -11.94 -5.54
N ARG A 52 11.37 -11.31 -5.64
CA ARG A 52 12.65 -11.97 -5.29
C ARG A 52 12.68 -12.40 -3.83
N PHE A 53 12.18 -11.57 -2.92
CA PHE A 53 12.17 -11.85 -1.49
C PHE A 53 11.32 -13.08 -1.15
N ILE A 54 10.08 -13.15 -1.62
CA ILE A 54 9.19 -14.29 -1.35
C ILE A 54 9.70 -15.60 -1.98
N CYS A 55 10.42 -15.54 -3.10
CA CYS A 55 10.99 -16.71 -3.75
C CYS A 55 12.23 -17.28 -3.00
N ARG A 56 12.87 -16.52 -2.10
CA ARG A 56 14.00 -17.01 -1.29
C ARG A 56 13.62 -18.20 -0.39
N GLY A 57 12.36 -18.32 0.00
CA GLY A 57 11.82 -19.41 0.79
C GLY A 57 11.51 -20.71 0.02
N GLY A 58 11.96 -20.81 -1.23
CA GLY A 58 11.73 -22.01 -2.07
C GLY A 58 10.43 -21.97 -2.87
N LEU A 59 9.70 -20.86 -2.89
CA LEU A 59 8.54 -20.69 -3.76
C LEU A 59 8.98 -20.58 -5.23
N SER A 60 8.31 -21.30 -6.12
CA SER A 60 8.60 -21.24 -7.56
C SER A 60 8.19 -19.89 -8.14
N ARG A 61 9.19 -19.13 -8.59
CA ARG A 61 8.96 -17.86 -9.30
C ARG A 61 8.16 -18.07 -10.58
N GLU A 62 8.43 -19.14 -11.33
CA GLU A 62 7.73 -19.44 -12.58
C GLU A 62 6.24 -19.66 -12.35
N ARG A 63 5.87 -20.42 -11.33
CA ARG A 63 4.47 -20.67 -10.98
C ARG A 63 3.75 -19.41 -10.49
N ILE A 64 4.44 -18.58 -9.72
CA ILE A 64 3.89 -17.27 -9.30
C ILE A 64 3.67 -16.38 -10.52
N MET A 65 4.64 -16.32 -11.44
CA MET A 65 4.54 -15.53 -12.66
C MET A 65 3.47 -16.07 -13.62
N GLN A 66 3.24 -17.37 -13.66
CA GLN A 66 2.14 -17.97 -14.44
C GLN A 66 0.78 -17.42 -14.01
N TRP A 67 0.59 -17.19 -12.71
CA TRP A 67 -0.65 -16.59 -12.19
C TRP A 67 -0.68 -15.06 -12.33
N LEU A 68 0.42 -14.38 -12.05
CA LEU A 68 0.50 -12.92 -12.11
C LEU A 68 0.42 -12.38 -13.56
N GLY A 69 0.91 -13.13 -14.53
CA GLY A 69 1.15 -12.69 -15.90
C GLY A 69 2.40 -11.82 -16.05
N GLU A 70 2.54 -10.80 -15.22
CA GLU A 70 3.72 -9.92 -15.18
C GLU A 70 4.03 -9.45 -13.76
N GLU A 71 5.31 -9.15 -13.50
CA GLU A 71 5.81 -8.75 -12.18
C GLU A 71 5.15 -7.48 -11.65
N GLN A 72 4.90 -6.52 -12.53
CA GLN A 72 4.29 -5.24 -12.18
C GLN A 72 2.82 -5.37 -11.71
N MET A 73 2.21 -6.55 -11.86
CA MET A 73 0.88 -6.80 -11.30
C MET A 73 0.87 -6.67 -9.77
N ILE A 74 1.98 -6.99 -9.10
CA ILE A 74 2.16 -6.81 -7.66
C ILE A 74 2.05 -5.31 -7.31
N TYR A 75 2.76 -4.45 -8.05
CA TYR A 75 2.70 -3.01 -7.86
C TYR A 75 1.30 -2.45 -8.14
N ARG A 76 0.71 -2.82 -9.29
CA ARG A 76 -0.63 -2.34 -9.68
C ARG A 76 -1.70 -2.75 -8.69
N HIS A 77 -1.58 -3.94 -8.10
CA HIS A 77 -2.50 -4.39 -7.08
C HIS A 77 -2.45 -3.48 -5.85
N GLN A 78 -1.26 -3.14 -5.37
CA GLN A 78 -1.09 -2.20 -4.25
C GLN A 78 -1.58 -0.79 -4.62
N GLU A 79 -1.34 -0.34 -5.86
CA GLU A 79 -1.83 0.92 -6.41
C GLU A 79 -3.36 1.03 -6.35
N MET A 80 -4.08 -0.03 -6.72
CA MET A 80 -5.55 -0.06 -6.69
C MET A 80 -6.09 0.21 -5.28
N TYR A 81 -5.44 -0.32 -4.24
CA TYR A 81 -5.85 -0.08 -2.84
C TYR A 81 -5.51 1.34 -2.39
N SER A 82 -4.35 1.88 -2.79
CA SER A 82 -3.97 3.26 -2.49
C SER A 82 -4.93 4.26 -3.13
N ASP A 83 -5.26 4.06 -4.42
CA ASP A 83 -6.21 4.89 -5.15
C ASP A 83 -7.64 4.80 -4.56
N ALA A 84 -8.09 3.59 -4.23
CA ALA A 84 -9.40 3.40 -3.61
C ALA A 84 -9.48 4.09 -2.23
N GLY A 85 -8.42 4.06 -1.43
CA GLY A 85 -8.34 4.79 -0.17
C GLY A 85 -8.38 6.32 -0.37
N ALA A 86 -7.65 6.84 -1.35
CA ALA A 86 -7.65 8.26 -1.67
C ALA A 86 -9.03 8.73 -2.16
N ARG A 87 -9.68 7.94 -3.01
CA ARG A 87 -11.04 8.20 -3.49
C ARG A 87 -12.05 8.20 -2.36
N LEU A 88 -11.96 7.21 -1.45
CA LEU A 88 -12.81 7.16 -0.26
C LEU A 88 -12.63 8.39 0.63
N ALA A 89 -11.39 8.84 0.85
CA ALA A 89 -11.11 10.04 1.63
C ALA A 89 -11.81 11.26 1.03
N PHE A 90 -11.75 11.40 -0.30
CA PHE A 90 -12.46 12.47 -1.02
C PHE A 90 -13.99 12.35 -0.88
N GLU A 91 -14.56 11.16 -1.10
CA GLU A 91 -16.02 10.90 -1.01
C GLU A 91 -16.56 11.20 0.40
N GLU A 92 -15.81 10.83 1.43
CA GLU A 92 -16.19 11.01 2.83
C GLU A 92 -15.77 12.37 3.39
N GLY A 93 -15.10 13.23 2.62
CA GLY A 93 -14.58 14.51 3.10
C GLY A 93 -13.59 14.33 4.25
N VAL A 94 -12.74 13.31 4.18
CA VAL A 94 -11.66 13.05 5.14
C VAL A 94 -10.38 13.68 4.62
N PRO A 95 -9.63 14.46 5.44
CA PRO A 95 -8.33 14.96 5.02
C PRO A 95 -7.40 13.82 4.61
N LEU A 96 -6.67 14.02 3.51
CA LEU A 96 -5.73 13.03 2.95
C LEU A 96 -4.31 13.58 2.94
N ILE A 97 -3.38 12.82 3.50
CA ILE A 97 -1.95 13.12 3.45
C ILE A 97 -1.32 12.41 2.26
N GLY A 98 -0.72 13.16 1.35
CA GLY A 98 -0.01 12.65 0.17
C GLY A 98 1.36 12.08 0.53
N VAL A 99 1.39 10.91 1.17
CA VAL A 99 2.65 10.23 1.51
C VAL A 99 3.31 9.67 0.25
N ARG A 100 2.52 9.06 -0.64
CA ARG A 100 3.01 8.39 -1.85
C ARG A 100 3.84 9.31 -2.73
N GLU A 101 3.38 10.51 -2.94
CA GLU A 101 4.01 11.52 -3.81
C GLU A 101 5.43 11.85 -3.35
N ASN A 102 5.66 11.89 -2.04
CA ASN A 102 6.97 12.17 -1.45
C ASN A 102 7.98 11.02 -1.60
N PHE A 103 7.50 9.82 -1.93
CA PHE A 103 8.34 8.67 -2.24
C PHE A 103 8.58 8.53 -3.74
N LEU A 104 7.54 8.73 -4.56
CA LEU A 104 7.63 8.54 -6.01
C LEU A 104 8.61 9.50 -6.69
N GLY A 105 8.76 10.71 -6.16
CA GLY A 105 9.71 11.71 -6.70
C GLY A 105 11.17 11.46 -6.33
N ASP A 106 11.47 10.47 -5.50
CA ASP A 106 12.84 10.21 -5.06
C ASP A 106 13.57 9.28 -6.02
N HIS A 107 14.67 9.75 -6.61
CA HIS A 107 15.53 8.93 -7.48
C HIS A 107 16.24 7.78 -6.74
N HIS A 108 16.33 7.86 -5.41
CA HIS A 108 16.88 6.83 -4.53
C HIS A 108 15.78 6.09 -3.75
N PHE A 109 14.57 6.04 -4.30
CA PHE A 109 13.40 5.39 -3.70
C PHE A 109 13.69 3.99 -3.15
N SER A 110 14.53 3.22 -3.84
CA SER A 110 14.88 1.86 -3.42
C SER A 110 15.59 1.80 -2.06
N ASP A 111 16.26 2.88 -1.62
CA ASP A 111 16.94 2.97 -0.33
C ASP A 111 15.97 3.21 0.84
N LEU A 112 14.77 3.65 0.51
CA LEU A 112 13.69 3.86 1.47
C LEU A 112 12.95 2.57 1.82
N LEU A 113 13.14 1.50 1.02
CA LEU A 113 12.51 0.20 1.22
C LEU A 113 13.48 -0.85 1.77
N ALA A 114 13.00 -1.67 2.68
CA ALA A 114 13.72 -2.81 3.23
C ALA A 114 13.98 -3.90 2.17
N ALA A 115 14.68 -4.96 2.56
CA ALA A 115 15.06 -6.06 1.68
C ALA A 115 13.88 -6.78 1.03
N ASP A 116 12.70 -6.71 1.63
CA ASP A 116 11.47 -7.31 1.10
C ASP A 116 10.75 -6.44 0.06
N GLY A 117 11.15 -5.19 -0.10
CA GLY A 117 10.56 -4.27 -1.08
C GLY A 117 9.20 -3.68 -0.69
N ILE A 118 8.70 -3.93 0.53
CA ILE A 118 7.41 -3.43 1.02
C ILE A 118 7.49 -2.67 2.35
N HIS A 119 8.31 -3.11 3.28
CA HIS A 119 8.53 -2.37 4.52
C HIS A 119 9.51 -1.23 4.32
N LEU A 120 9.36 -0.18 5.13
CA LEU A 120 10.25 0.97 5.08
C LEU A 120 11.55 0.70 5.85
N THR A 121 12.66 1.27 5.38
CA THR A 121 13.89 1.42 6.17
C THR A 121 13.73 2.54 7.19
N MET A 122 14.73 2.73 8.07
CA MET A 122 14.76 3.89 8.97
C MET A 122 14.71 5.22 8.21
N ALA A 123 15.34 5.30 7.04
CA ALA A 123 15.25 6.47 6.16
C ALA A 123 13.85 6.66 5.60
N GLY A 124 13.18 5.57 5.19
CA GLY A 124 11.80 5.59 4.74
C GLY A 124 10.82 6.01 5.84
N TYR A 125 10.98 5.48 7.06
CA TYR A 125 10.17 5.90 8.21
C TYR A 125 10.40 7.37 8.58
N ARG A 126 11.63 7.86 8.51
CA ARG A 126 11.92 9.28 8.74
C ARG A 126 11.19 10.15 7.74
N ARG A 127 11.24 9.80 6.45
CA ARG A 127 10.50 10.51 5.40
C ARG A 127 8.99 10.51 5.65
N LEU A 128 8.43 9.35 6.00
CA LEU A 128 7.03 9.24 6.38
C LEU A 128 6.70 10.17 7.55
N PHE A 129 7.49 10.12 8.61
CA PHE A 129 7.30 10.97 9.79
C PHE A 129 7.35 12.47 9.44
N ASP A 130 8.36 12.89 8.67
CA ASP A 130 8.51 14.29 8.26
C ASP A 130 7.29 14.75 7.45
N THR A 131 6.80 13.90 6.52
CA THR A 131 5.58 14.18 5.74
C THR A 131 4.35 14.38 6.64
N LEU A 132 4.15 13.49 7.62
CA LEU A 132 3.04 13.59 8.57
C LEU A 132 3.17 14.82 9.46
N ALA A 133 4.37 15.09 9.98
CA ALA A 133 4.64 16.24 10.84
C ALA A 133 4.46 17.57 10.09
N ASP A 134 4.88 17.65 8.85
CA ASP A 134 4.68 18.84 8.01
C ASP A 134 3.20 19.07 7.74
N TRP A 135 2.46 18.03 7.41
CA TRP A 135 1.02 18.14 7.20
C TRP A 135 0.30 18.62 8.46
N LEU A 136 0.62 18.06 9.62
CA LEU A 136 0.03 18.45 10.91
C LEU A 136 0.29 19.93 11.23
N ARG A 137 1.53 20.42 11.03
CA ARG A 137 1.88 21.83 11.28
C ARG A 137 1.10 22.83 10.41
N HIS A 138 0.66 22.41 9.23
CA HIS A 138 -0.04 23.29 8.30
C HIS A 138 -1.57 23.16 8.35
N ASN A 139 -2.10 22.13 9.03
CA ASN A 139 -3.54 21.83 9.01
C ASN A 139 -4.19 21.76 10.40
N LEU A 140 -3.42 21.89 11.48
CA LEU A 140 -3.89 22.02 12.85
C LEU A 140 -3.42 23.34 13.47
#